data_352f7e8c8faae955898d7f1e5fd53b76
#
_entry.id   352f7e8c8faae955898d7f1e5fd53b76
#
_cell.length_a   1.000
_cell.length_b   1.000
_cell.length_c   1.000
_cell.angle_alpha   90.00
_cell.angle_beta   90.00
_cell.angle_gamma   90.00
#
_symmetry.space_group_name_H-M   'P 1'
#
loop_
_entity.id
_entity.type
_entity.pdbx_description
1 polymer ?
#
loop_
_entity_poly.entity_id
_entity_poly.type
_entity_poly.pdbx_seq_one_letter_code
_entity_poly.pdbx_strand_id
1 'polypeptide(L)'
;LNFSKPLSIELIKEVSQRFGKERIAVSLNDFDALFKQQHLIEEYSTEMIFMHRLDLNSVVNVTEIQCVVVTDTMEESEILNILKSDGVKGVSGRFISRLDMDFNVFKDICVKNGIRMTTFESLMDFGEFKLNSDGLLPVVTQDYKTNEVLMVAYMDEEAFEHTVKTGRMTYFSRSRQSQWIKGETSGHFQYVKSLAIDCDKDTLLAKVEQIGAACHTGNRSCFYTTIVGSD
;
A
#
# COMPACT_ATOMS: atom_id res chain seq x y z
N LEU A 1 -16.32 -9.94 5.94
CA LEU A 1 -17.57 -10.65 6.28
C LEU A 1 -18.18 -10.03 7.54
N ASN A 2 -19.47 -9.77 7.51
CA ASN A 2 -20.20 -9.22 8.65
C ASN A 2 -20.67 -10.36 9.55
N PHE A 3 -20.07 -10.52 10.71
CA PHE A 3 -20.32 -11.61 11.66
C PHE A 3 -21.63 -11.49 12.47
N SER A 4 -22.37 -10.41 12.31
CA SER A 4 -23.70 -10.24 12.93
C SER A 4 -24.78 -11.15 12.31
N LYS A 5 -24.45 -11.95 11.28
CA LYS A 5 -25.41 -12.84 10.60
C LYS A 5 -24.98 -14.30 10.72
N PRO A 6 -25.91 -15.24 11.04
CA PRO A 6 -25.59 -16.67 11.26
C PRO A 6 -24.92 -17.37 10.07
N LEU A 7 -25.19 -16.96 8.84
CA LEU A 7 -24.57 -17.49 7.61
C LEU A 7 -23.06 -17.18 7.47
N SER A 8 -22.51 -16.33 8.34
CA SER A 8 -21.12 -15.89 8.23
C SER A 8 -20.11 -16.95 8.68
N ILE A 9 -20.48 -17.89 9.53
CA ILE A 9 -19.57 -18.89 10.10
C ILE A 9 -19.18 -19.94 9.05
N GLU A 10 -20.14 -20.50 8.34
CA GLU A 10 -19.87 -21.47 7.27
C GLU A 10 -19.13 -20.80 6.12
N LEU A 11 -19.55 -19.60 5.76
CA LEU A 11 -18.95 -18.83 4.70
C LEU A 11 -17.47 -18.48 4.98
N ILE A 12 -17.10 -18.11 6.22
CA ILE A 12 -15.70 -17.79 6.54
C ILE A 12 -14.80 -19.02 6.40
N LYS A 13 -15.29 -20.21 6.80
CA LYS A 13 -14.56 -21.48 6.64
C LYS A 13 -14.31 -21.77 5.16
N GLU A 14 -15.35 -21.73 4.35
CA GLU A 14 -15.26 -21.98 2.90
C GLU A 14 -14.31 -20.99 2.22
N VAL A 15 -14.47 -19.70 2.49
CA VAL A 15 -13.63 -18.64 1.87
C VAL A 15 -12.18 -18.75 2.33
N SER A 16 -11.94 -19.05 3.63
CA SER A 16 -10.59 -19.26 4.16
C SER A 16 -9.90 -20.48 3.54
N GLN A 17 -10.62 -21.59 3.37
CA GLN A 17 -10.08 -22.77 2.69
C GLN A 17 -9.75 -22.51 1.22
N ARG A 18 -10.54 -21.69 0.55
CA ARG A 18 -10.38 -21.41 -0.89
C ARG A 18 -9.31 -20.37 -1.19
N PHE A 19 -9.16 -19.34 -0.37
CA PHE A 19 -8.34 -18.14 -0.66
C PHE A 19 -7.19 -17.91 0.34
N GLY A 20 -7.13 -18.67 1.44
CA GLY A 20 -6.21 -18.47 2.56
C GLY A 20 -6.75 -17.45 3.56
N LYS A 21 -6.50 -17.70 4.85
CA LYS A 21 -6.97 -16.84 5.95
C LYS A 21 -6.34 -15.44 5.92
N GLU A 22 -5.16 -15.32 5.33
CA GLU A 22 -4.40 -14.07 5.18
C GLU A 22 -5.08 -13.04 4.23
N ARG A 23 -6.13 -13.47 3.53
CA ARG A 23 -6.93 -12.61 2.64
C ARG A 23 -8.30 -12.26 3.21
N ILE A 24 -8.53 -12.61 4.48
CA ILE A 24 -9.83 -12.44 5.11
C ILE A 24 -9.74 -11.43 6.23
N ALA A 25 -10.58 -10.40 6.15
CA ALA A 25 -10.86 -9.49 7.23
C ALA A 25 -12.32 -9.66 7.69
N VAL A 26 -12.52 -9.75 8.99
CA VAL A 26 -13.84 -9.88 9.60
C VAL A 26 -14.34 -8.53 10.08
N SER A 27 -15.53 -8.12 9.62
CA SER A 27 -16.17 -6.89 10.09
C SER A 27 -17.06 -7.17 11.30
N LEU A 28 -16.84 -6.43 12.37
CA LEU A 28 -17.54 -6.54 13.65
C LEU A 28 -18.24 -5.22 13.99
N ASN A 29 -19.50 -5.31 14.39
CA ASN A 29 -20.30 -4.17 14.77
C ASN A 29 -20.59 -4.12 16.28
N ASP A 30 -20.34 -5.22 17.00
CA ASP A 30 -20.54 -5.31 18.43
C ASP A 30 -19.49 -6.24 19.09
N PHE A 31 -19.29 -6.02 20.39
CA PHE A 31 -18.31 -6.77 21.18
C PHE A 31 -18.78 -8.19 21.49
N ASP A 32 -20.07 -8.40 21.64
CA ASP A 32 -20.62 -9.73 21.93
C ASP A 32 -20.35 -10.70 20.80
N ALA A 33 -20.38 -10.24 19.55
CA ALA A 33 -20.06 -11.06 18.39
C ALA A 33 -18.58 -11.48 18.41
N LEU A 34 -17.68 -10.60 18.80
CA LEU A 34 -16.25 -10.91 18.96
C LEU A 34 -16.08 -11.96 20.07
N PHE A 35 -16.60 -11.72 21.25
CA PHE A 35 -16.42 -12.60 22.41
C PHE A 35 -16.95 -14.01 22.19
N LYS A 36 -18.13 -14.12 21.55
CA LYS A 36 -18.76 -15.44 21.29
C LYS A 36 -18.06 -16.22 20.18
N GLN A 37 -17.37 -15.55 19.26
CA GLN A 37 -16.83 -16.18 18.05
C GLN A 37 -15.32 -15.98 17.88
N GLN A 38 -14.63 -15.53 18.94
CA GLN A 38 -13.19 -15.26 18.94
C GLN A 38 -12.39 -16.38 18.28
N HIS A 39 -12.58 -17.61 18.72
CA HIS A 39 -11.85 -18.76 18.21
C HIS A 39 -12.00 -18.95 16.69
N LEU A 40 -13.21 -18.77 16.16
CA LEU A 40 -13.45 -18.86 14.72
C LEU A 40 -12.80 -17.72 13.95
N ILE A 41 -12.82 -16.51 14.52
CA ILE A 41 -12.18 -15.34 13.91
C ILE A 41 -10.67 -15.57 13.83
N GLU A 42 -10.03 -16.03 14.90
CA GLU A 42 -8.59 -16.31 14.97
C GLU A 42 -8.15 -17.47 14.07
N GLU A 43 -9.00 -18.48 13.91
CA GLU A 43 -8.72 -19.64 13.07
C GLU A 43 -8.77 -19.27 11.57
N TYR A 44 -9.76 -18.46 11.14
CA TYR A 44 -10.09 -18.25 9.73
C TYR A 44 -9.83 -16.86 9.19
N SER A 45 -9.29 -15.93 9.99
CA SER A 45 -8.92 -14.60 9.53
C SER A 45 -7.62 -14.09 10.16
N THR A 46 -7.04 -13.04 9.60
CA THR A 46 -5.85 -12.37 10.14
C THR A 46 -6.08 -10.90 10.45
N GLU A 47 -7.23 -10.37 10.08
CA GLU A 47 -7.55 -8.97 10.28
C GLU A 47 -9.02 -8.80 10.72
N MET A 48 -9.24 -7.80 11.56
CA MET A 48 -10.57 -7.34 11.92
C MET A 48 -10.80 -5.90 11.47
N ILE A 49 -12.04 -5.61 11.08
CA ILE A 49 -12.51 -4.26 10.79
C ILE A 49 -13.65 -3.99 11.76
N PHE A 50 -13.56 -2.94 12.57
CA PHE A 50 -14.64 -2.60 13.45
C PHE A 50 -14.89 -1.10 13.59
N MET A 51 -16.13 -0.78 13.95
CA MET A 51 -16.59 0.58 14.09
C MET A 51 -16.12 1.18 15.42
N HIS A 52 -15.67 2.42 15.39
CA HIS A 52 -15.14 3.18 16.54
C HIS A 52 -16.08 3.27 17.77
N ARG A 53 -17.29 2.79 17.66
CA ARG A 53 -18.24 2.71 18.79
C ARG A 53 -17.87 1.64 19.82
N LEU A 54 -16.97 0.74 19.47
CA LEU A 54 -16.49 -0.31 20.37
C LEU A 54 -15.34 0.21 21.23
N ASP A 55 -15.30 -0.23 22.48
CA ASP A 55 -14.17 0.05 23.35
C ASP A 55 -12.95 -0.78 22.89
N LEU A 56 -11.93 -0.08 22.35
CA LEU A 56 -10.71 -0.67 21.85
C LEU A 56 -9.97 -1.48 22.91
N ASN A 57 -9.91 -1.01 24.15
CA ASN A 57 -9.22 -1.70 25.25
C ASN A 57 -9.87 -3.07 25.53
N SER A 58 -11.20 -3.12 25.46
CA SER A 58 -11.92 -4.40 25.62
C SER A 58 -11.63 -5.37 24.48
N VAL A 59 -11.45 -4.89 23.25
CA VAL A 59 -11.14 -5.72 22.08
C VAL A 59 -9.74 -6.32 22.17
N VAL A 60 -8.74 -5.53 22.50
CA VAL A 60 -7.33 -5.97 22.62
C VAL A 60 -7.15 -7.03 23.73
N ASN A 61 -7.94 -6.96 24.79
CA ASN A 61 -7.92 -7.96 25.85
C ASN A 61 -8.54 -9.31 25.45
N VAL A 62 -9.28 -9.37 24.34
CA VAL A 62 -9.95 -10.60 23.89
C VAL A 62 -9.17 -11.32 22.81
N THR A 63 -8.50 -10.61 21.92
CA THR A 63 -7.82 -11.21 20.76
C THR A 63 -6.51 -10.51 20.42
N GLU A 64 -5.56 -11.28 19.88
CA GLU A 64 -4.29 -10.77 19.36
C GLU A 64 -4.38 -10.33 17.87
N ILE A 65 -5.54 -10.57 17.23
CA ILE A 65 -5.72 -10.14 15.83
C ILE A 65 -5.74 -8.62 15.76
N GLN A 66 -4.88 -8.08 14.92
CA GLN A 66 -4.82 -6.63 14.66
C GLN A 66 -6.09 -6.15 13.94
N CYS A 67 -6.48 -4.92 14.22
CA CYS A 67 -7.70 -4.35 13.69
C CYS A 67 -7.50 -3.05 12.91
N VAL A 68 -8.38 -2.84 11.94
CA VAL A 68 -8.59 -1.55 11.28
C VAL A 68 -9.84 -0.92 11.89
N VAL A 69 -9.70 0.26 12.45
CA VAL A 69 -10.81 1.00 13.07
C VAL A 69 -11.46 1.90 12.03
N VAL A 70 -12.77 1.77 11.85
CA VAL A 70 -13.57 2.67 11.00
C VAL A 70 -14.19 3.75 11.86
N THR A 71 -13.89 5.01 11.56
CA THR A 71 -14.37 6.16 12.34
C THR A 71 -14.87 7.29 11.46
N ASP A 72 -15.87 8.04 11.95
CA ASP A 72 -16.40 9.22 11.29
C ASP A 72 -15.76 10.53 11.82
N THR A 73 -14.84 10.44 12.79
CA THR A 73 -14.14 11.62 13.31
C THR A 73 -13.36 12.36 12.22
N MET A 74 -13.31 13.68 12.35
CA MET A 74 -12.47 14.57 11.55
C MET A 74 -11.32 15.16 12.36
N GLU A 75 -11.22 14.82 13.64
CA GLU A 75 -10.22 15.34 14.57
C GLU A 75 -8.92 14.52 14.48
N GLU A 76 -7.84 15.15 14.06
CA GLU A 76 -6.52 14.52 13.90
C GLU A 76 -6.03 13.91 15.22
N SER A 77 -6.22 14.61 16.33
CA SER A 77 -5.82 14.13 17.66
C SER A 77 -6.49 12.83 18.06
N GLU A 78 -7.76 12.64 17.68
CA GLU A 78 -8.51 11.42 17.94
C GLU A 78 -8.00 10.27 17.06
N ILE A 79 -7.71 10.54 15.77
CA ILE A 79 -7.08 9.57 14.88
C ILE A 79 -5.72 9.12 15.41
N LEU A 80 -4.89 10.04 15.88
CA LEU A 80 -3.59 9.71 16.48
C LEU A 80 -3.75 8.85 17.75
N ASN A 81 -4.74 9.13 18.58
CA ASN A 81 -5.02 8.33 19.77
C ASN A 81 -5.48 6.90 19.39
N ILE A 82 -6.34 6.76 18.39
CA ILE A 82 -6.75 5.45 17.86
C ILE A 82 -5.53 4.67 17.37
N LEU A 83 -4.66 5.29 16.56
CA LEU A 83 -3.46 4.65 16.01
C LEU A 83 -2.40 4.30 17.06
N LYS A 84 -2.41 4.94 18.23
CA LYS A 84 -1.53 4.60 19.37
C LYS A 84 -2.05 3.43 20.21
N SER A 85 -3.31 3.05 20.02
CA SER A 85 -3.91 1.95 20.79
C SER A 85 -3.31 0.62 20.39
N ASP A 86 -3.03 -0.23 21.36
CA ASP A 86 -2.52 -1.57 21.11
C ASP A 86 -3.51 -2.36 20.23
N GLY A 87 -2.97 -3.24 19.38
CA GLY A 87 -3.75 -4.06 18.46
C GLY A 87 -4.33 -3.31 17.26
N VAL A 88 -4.21 -1.99 17.17
CA VAL A 88 -4.65 -1.22 16.00
C VAL A 88 -3.58 -1.21 14.92
N LYS A 89 -3.93 -1.76 13.75
CA LYS A 89 -3.08 -1.77 12.55
C LYS A 89 -3.28 -0.55 11.67
N GLY A 90 -4.45 0.04 11.72
CA GLY A 90 -4.79 1.18 10.88
C GLY A 90 -6.17 1.76 11.16
N VAL A 91 -6.45 2.85 10.49
CA VAL A 91 -7.72 3.56 10.58
C VAL A 91 -8.28 3.81 9.19
N SER A 92 -9.59 3.80 9.08
CA SER A 92 -10.36 4.11 7.87
C SER A 92 -11.49 5.06 8.21
N GLY A 93 -12.02 5.76 7.20
CA GLY A 93 -13.17 6.64 7.38
C GLY A 93 -12.93 8.05 6.83
N ARG A 94 -13.77 8.99 7.28
CA ARG A 94 -13.86 10.32 6.67
C ARG A 94 -12.56 11.11 6.72
N PHE A 95 -11.83 11.08 7.83
CA PHE A 95 -10.55 11.79 7.96
C PHE A 95 -9.55 11.36 6.90
N ILE A 96 -9.41 10.04 6.70
CA ILE A 96 -8.44 9.45 5.75
C ILE A 96 -8.91 9.62 4.29
N SER A 97 -10.21 9.71 4.05
CA SER A 97 -10.80 9.81 2.70
C SER A 97 -10.94 11.24 2.19
N ARG A 98 -10.40 12.24 2.87
CA ARG A 98 -10.43 13.63 2.42
C ARG A 98 -9.65 13.81 1.12
N LEU A 99 -10.15 14.64 0.22
CA LEU A 99 -9.48 14.95 -1.05
C LEU A 99 -8.19 15.76 -0.87
N ASP A 100 -8.10 16.53 0.22
CA ASP A 100 -6.96 17.36 0.59
C ASP A 100 -5.94 16.65 1.51
N MET A 101 -6.12 15.34 1.74
CA MET A 101 -5.23 14.57 2.60
C MET A 101 -3.86 14.36 1.95
N ASP A 102 -2.84 14.97 2.52
CA ASP A 102 -1.44 14.61 2.25
C ASP A 102 -1.00 13.50 3.22
N PHE A 103 -0.96 12.27 2.70
CA PHE A 103 -0.59 11.09 3.49
C PHE A 103 0.85 11.12 3.98
N ASN A 104 1.74 11.86 3.32
CA ASN A 104 3.14 11.93 3.75
C ASN A 104 3.27 12.87 4.94
N VAL A 105 2.63 14.03 4.85
CA VAL A 105 2.55 14.96 5.99
C VAL A 105 1.90 14.25 7.18
N PHE A 106 0.82 13.50 6.96
CA PHE A 106 0.16 12.76 8.04
C PHE A 106 1.03 11.64 8.61
N LYS A 107 1.78 10.91 7.79
CA LYS A 107 2.75 9.91 8.26
C LYS A 107 3.86 10.54 9.11
N ASP A 108 4.37 11.70 8.70
CA ASP A 108 5.36 12.45 9.48
C ASP A 108 4.80 12.89 10.83
N ILE A 109 3.55 13.34 10.88
CA ILE A 109 2.85 13.65 12.14
C ILE A 109 2.73 12.39 13.00
N CYS A 110 2.37 11.25 12.43
CA CYS A 110 2.30 9.97 13.13
C CYS A 110 3.66 9.58 13.74
N VAL A 111 4.74 9.65 12.95
CA VAL A 111 6.10 9.35 13.42
C VAL A 111 6.52 10.28 14.56
N LYS A 112 6.30 11.60 14.43
CA LYS A 112 6.57 12.59 15.49
C LYS A 112 5.78 12.32 16.77
N ASN A 113 4.64 11.65 16.66
CA ASN A 113 3.80 11.22 17.78
C ASN A 113 4.13 9.81 18.30
N GLY A 114 5.21 9.18 17.83
CA GLY A 114 5.66 7.85 18.28
C GLY A 114 4.90 6.69 17.64
N ILE A 115 4.12 6.93 16.59
CA ILE A 115 3.37 5.90 15.86
C ILE A 115 4.27 5.36 14.75
N ARG A 116 4.49 4.05 14.70
CA ARG A 116 5.27 3.40 13.64
C ARG A 116 4.53 3.51 12.31
N MET A 117 5.18 4.13 11.33
CA MET A 117 4.70 4.21 9.95
C MET A 117 5.73 3.63 8.99
N THR A 118 5.25 3.05 7.89
CA THR A 118 6.13 2.71 6.77
C THR A 118 6.42 4.00 6.02
N THR A 119 7.64 4.49 6.15
CA THR A 119 8.19 5.62 5.40
C THR A 119 9.31 5.11 4.51
N PHE A 120 9.47 5.74 3.36
CA PHE A 120 10.63 5.53 2.52
C PHE A 120 11.59 6.69 2.73
N GLU A 121 12.84 6.36 3.02
CA GLU A 121 13.93 7.32 3.07
C GLU A 121 14.97 6.85 2.07
N SER A 122 15.49 7.79 1.27
CA SER A 122 16.61 7.47 0.39
C SER A 122 17.88 7.38 1.20
N LEU A 123 18.68 6.33 0.96
CA LEU A 123 20.01 6.15 1.53
C LEU A 123 21.09 6.87 0.70
N MET A 124 20.70 7.48 -0.42
CA MET A 124 21.60 8.16 -1.37
C MET A 124 20.93 9.42 -1.89
N ASP A 125 21.72 10.44 -2.13
CA ASP A 125 21.29 11.66 -2.79
C ASP A 125 21.21 11.45 -4.31
N PHE A 126 20.27 12.14 -4.99
CA PHE A 126 20.10 12.01 -6.43
C PHE A 126 21.37 12.40 -7.21
N GLY A 127 22.13 13.38 -6.70
CA GLY A 127 23.41 13.80 -7.27
C GLY A 127 24.51 12.76 -7.28
N GLU A 128 24.34 11.63 -6.58
CA GLU A 128 25.28 10.50 -6.62
C GLU A 128 25.07 9.57 -7.82
N PHE A 129 23.94 9.69 -8.51
CA PHE A 129 23.64 8.87 -9.68
C PHE A 129 24.32 9.39 -10.95
N LYS A 130 24.68 8.47 -11.83
CA LYS A 130 25.19 8.81 -13.16
C LYS A 130 24.00 8.95 -14.12
N LEU A 131 23.68 10.17 -14.47
CA LEU A 131 22.59 10.47 -15.37
C LEU A 131 23.00 10.30 -16.83
N ASN A 132 22.03 10.02 -17.69
CA ASN A 132 22.25 10.00 -19.14
C ASN A 132 22.52 11.42 -19.70
N SER A 133 22.72 11.53 -21.03
CA SER A 133 22.98 12.82 -21.70
C SER A 133 21.87 13.86 -21.54
N ASP A 134 20.65 13.40 -21.22
CA ASP A 134 19.49 14.26 -21.03
C ASP A 134 19.30 14.68 -19.55
N GLY A 135 20.24 14.30 -18.67
CA GLY A 135 20.16 14.55 -17.22
C GLY A 135 19.12 13.67 -16.52
N LEU A 136 18.78 12.52 -17.07
CA LEU A 136 17.76 11.63 -16.55
C LEU A 136 18.36 10.29 -16.11
N LEU A 137 17.77 9.70 -15.06
CA LEU A 137 18.06 8.35 -14.58
C LEU A 137 17.08 7.35 -15.25
N PRO A 138 17.58 6.35 -16.00
CA PRO A 138 16.79 5.23 -16.46
C PRO A 138 16.21 4.42 -15.29
N VAL A 139 14.95 3.97 -15.42
CA VAL A 139 14.27 3.18 -14.41
C VAL A 139 13.66 1.94 -15.02
N VAL A 140 14.14 0.78 -14.60
CA VAL A 140 13.51 -0.52 -14.89
C VAL A 140 12.47 -0.78 -13.80
N THR A 141 11.20 -0.94 -14.20
CA THR A 141 10.12 -1.22 -13.25
C THR A 141 9.73 -2.70 -13.33
N GLN A 142 9.74 -3.37 -12.18
CA GLN A 142 9.53 -4.80 -12.03
C GLN A 142 8.40 -5.08 -11.03
N ASP A 143 7.53 -6.04 -11.32
CA ASP A 143 6.55 -6.53 -10.34
C ASP A 143 7.27 -7.23 -9.17
N TYR A 144 6.94 -6.83 -7.93
CA TYR A 144 7.66 -7.32 -6.74
C TYR A 144 7.36 -8.78 -6.39
N LYS A 145 6.22 -9.33 -6.86
CA LYS A 145 5.82 -10.73 -6.60
C LYS A 145 6.32 -11.68 -7.66
N THR A 146 6.15 -11.30 -8.94
CA THR A 146 6.43 -12.18 -10.08
C THR A 146 7.83 -11.98 -10.64
N ASN A 147 8.49 -10.87 -10.31
CA ASN A 147 9.73 -10.39 -10.94
C ASN A 147 9.60 -10.13 -12.45
N GLU A 148 8.38 -10.03 -12.98
CA GLU A 148 8.15 -9.63 -14.36
C GLU A 148 8.57 -8.17 -14.57
N VAL A 149 9.36 -7.90 -15.61
CA VAL A 149 9.69 -6.54 -16.02
C VAL A 149 8.47 -5.92 -16.67
N LEU A 150 8.00 -4.81 -16.12
CA LEU A 150 6.75 -4.16 -16.52
C LEU A 150 6.98 -3.08 -17.56
N MET A 151 7.96 -2.22 -17.35
CA MET A 151 8.26 -1.10 -18.23
C MET A 151 9.64 -0.52 -17.95
N VAL A 152 10.10 0.33 -18.86
CA VAL A 152 11.24 1.24 -18.65
C VAL A 152 10.76 2.67 -18.83
N ALA A 153 11.19 3.56 -17.94
CA ALA A 153 10.92 4.98 -17.99
C ALA A 153 12.15 5.77 -17.48
N TYR A 154 11.97 7.05 -17.20
CA TYR A 154 13.04 7.94 -16.74
C TYR A 154 12.58 8.78 -15.58
N MET A 155 13.53 9.17 -14.73
CA MET A 155 13.32 10.12 -13.64
C MET A 155 14.33 11.26 -13.74
N ASP A 156 13.88 12.46 -13.44
CA ASP A 156 14.71 13.56 -12.96
C ASP A 156 14.72 13.56 -11.43
N GLU A 157 15.43 14.49 -10.81
CA GLU A 157 15.53 14.62 -9.36
C GLU A 157 14.16 14.76 -8.68
N GLU A 158 13.31 15.64 -9.20
CA GLU A 158 11.99 15.88 -8.64
C GLU A 158 11.07 14.66 -8.71
N ALA A 159 11.12 13.88 -9.81
CA ALA A 159 10.38 12.63 -9.93
C ALA A 159 10.90 11.55 -8.95
N PHE A 160 12.21 11.50 -8.73
CA PHE A 160 12.82 10.60 -7.75
C PHE A 160 12.39 10.97 -6.33
N GLU A 161 12.55 12.22 -5.92
CA GLU A 161 12.16 12.71 -4.61
C GLU A 161 10.67 12.49 -4.34
N HIS A 162 9.82 12.80 -5.34
CA HIS A 162 8.38 12.56 -5.23
C HIS A 162 8.06 11.08 -5.08
N THR A 163 8.77 10.19 -5.80
CA THR A 163 8.62 8.74 -5.67
C THR A 163 8.99 8.25 -4.27
N VAL A 164 10.13 8.67 -3.74
CA VAL A 164 10.57 8.32 -2.37
C VAL A 164 9.59 8.86 -1.34
N LYS A 165 9.21 10.12 -1.47
CA LYS A 165 8.29 10.78 -0.54
C LYS A 165 6.91 10.14 -0.52
N THR A 166 6.35 9.76 -1.68
CA THR A 166 4.94 9.32 -1.79
C THR A 166 4.77 7.80 -1.80
N GLY A 167 5.85 7.05 -2.08
CA GLY A 167 5.76 5.62 -2.36
C GLY A 167 5.00 5.29 -3.65
N ARG A 168 4.74 6.28 -4.51
CA ARG A 168 4.11 6.14 -5.82
C ARG A 168 5.09 6.46 -6.91
N MET A 169 5.22 5.56 -7.91
CA MET A 169 6.14 5.79 -9.01
C MET A 169 5.76 7.04 -9.79
N THR A 170 6.69 7.97 -9.81
CA THR A 170 6.65 9.22 -10.58
C THR A 170 7.78 9.19 -11.57
N TYR A 171 7.50 9.56 -12.80
CA TYR A 171 8.44 9.52 -13.91
C TYR A 171 8.53 10.87 -14.61
N PHE A 172 9.62 11.08 -15.32
CA PHE A 172 9.78 12.20 -16.25
C PHE A 172 9.46 11.78 -17.68
N SER A 173 8.54 12.50 -18.32
CA SER A 173 8.18 12.30 -19.72
C SER A 173 9.08 13.12 -20.63
N ARG A 174 9.97 12.48 -21.38
CA ARG A 174 10.86 13.16 -22.33
C ARG A 174 10.10 13.91 -23.44
N SER A 175 8.97 13.38 -23.89
CA SER A 175 8.17 13.99 -24.95
C SER A 175 7.35 15.19 -24.46
N ARG A 176 6.88 15.16 -23.21
CA ARG A 176 6.09 16.25 -22.60
C ARG A 176 6.91 17.22 -21.77
N GLN A 177 8.18 16.86 -21.48
CA GLN A 177 9.08 17.63 -20.61
C GLN A 177 8.44 17.96 -19.26
N SER A 178 7.81 16.95 -18.64
CA SER A 178 7.11 17.09 -17.36
C SER A 178 7.04 15.77 -16.61
N GLN A 179 6.91 15.84 -15.28
CA GLN A 179 6.66 14.66 -14.46
C GLN A 179 5.23 14.12 -14.67
N TRP A 180 5.05 12.87 -14.34
CA TRP A 180 3.75 12.23 -14.27
C TRP A 180 3.73 11.09 -13.25
N ILE A 181 2.69 11.02 -12.46
CA ILE A 181 2.47 9.95 -11.50
C ILE A 181 1.82 8.79 -12.25
N LYS A 182 2.45 7.61 -12.17
CA LYS A 182 1.90 6.42 -12.81
C LYS A 182 0.55 6.05 -12.19
N GLY A 183 -0.47 6.02 -13.03
CA GLY A 183 -1.83 5.67 -12.61
C GLY A 183 -2.73 6.85 -12.23
N GLU A 184 -2.22 8.07 -12.18
CA GLU A 184 -3.00 9.25 -11.78
C GLU A 184 -4.31 9.42 -12.60
N THR A 185 -4.24 9.18 -13.91
CA THR A 185 -5.41 9.30 -14.80
C THR A 185 -6.14 7.95 -14.98
N SER A 186 -5.39 6.84 -15.01
CA SER A 186 -5.94 5.52 -15.37
C SER A 186 -6.35 4.66 -14.16
N GLY A 187 -5.97 5.03 -12.94
CA GLY A 187 -6.09 4.19 -11.76
C GLY A 187 -5.07 3.04 -11.68
N HIS A 188 -4.22 2.87 -12.71
CA HIS A 188 -3.21 1.80 -12.77
C HIS A 188 -1.92 2.23 -12.07
N PHE A 189 -2.01 2.43 -10.75
CA PHE A 189 -0.90 2.89 -9.91
C PHE A 189 0.23 1.85 -9.80
N GLN A 190 1.41 2.35 -9.47
CA GLN A 190 2.58 1.58 -9.09
C GLN A 190 3.03 2.01 -7.70
N TYR A 191 2.87 1.13 -6.71
CA TYR A 191 3.29 1.37 -5.34
C TYR A 191 4.67 0.78 -5.11
N VAL A 192 5.61 1.60 -4.66
CA VAL A 192 7.00 1.21 -4.41
C VAL A 192 7.06 0.18 -3.28
N LYS A 193 7.82 -0.90 -3.51
CA LYS A 193 8.22 -1.86 -2.47
C LYS A 193 9.72 -1.73 -2.17
N SER A 194 10.55 -1.52 -3.17
CA SER A 194 11.96 -1.19 -3.01
C SER A 194 12.50 -0.48 -4.24
N LEU A 195 13.52 0.34 -4.02
CA LEU A 195 14.34 0.95 -5.05
C LEU A 195 15.78 0.47 -4.83
N ALA A 196 16.46 0.10 -5.91
CA ALA A 196 17.86 -0.29 -5.89
C ALA A 196 18.56 0.33 -7.11
N ILE A 197 19.80 0.73 -6.93
CA ILE A 197 20.66 1.23 -8.01
C ILE A 197 21.62 0.13 -8.44
N ASP A 198 22.00 0.10 -9.70
CA ASP A 198 22.98 -0.86 -10.20
C ASP A 198 24.44 -0.50 -9.77
N CYS A 199 25.39 -1.33 -10.17
CA CYS A 199 26.76 -1.26 -9.64
C CYS A 199 27.52 0.00 -10.05
N ASP A 200 27.20 0.63 -11.16
CA ASP A 200 27.85 1.85 -11.65
C ASP A 200 26.96 3.10 -11.54
N LYS A 201 25.81 2.94 -10.88
CA LYS A 201 24.87 3.99 -10.47
C LYS A 201 24.18 4.71 -11.63
N ASP A 202 23.93 4.03 -12.75
CA ASP A 202 23.32 4.63 -13.93
C ASP A 202 21.92 4.11 -14.27
N THR A 203 21.42 3.09 -13.54
CA THR A 203 20.09 2.50 -13.78
C THR A 203 19.40 2.10 -12.49
N LEU A 204 18.21 2.62 -12.26
CA LEU A 204 17.38 2.31 -11.10
C LEU A 204 16.49 1.08 -11.38
N LEU A 205 16.49 0.10 -10.46
CA LEU A 205 15.51 -0.97 -10.41
C LEU A 205 14.43 -0.63 -9.39
N ALA A 206 13.21 -0.42 -9.83
CA ALA A 206 12.05 -0.20 -8.98
C ALA A 206 11.20 -1.47 -8.90
N LYS A 207 11.14 -2.12 -7.73
CA LYS A 207 10.16 -3.19 -7.46
C LYS A 207 8.87 -2.58 -6.95
N VAL A 208 7.78 -2.86 -7.64
CA VAL A 208 6.48 -2.22 -7.40
C VAL A 208 5.34 -3.23 -7.30
N GLU A 209 4.30 -2.84 -6.57
CA GLU A 209 2.99 -3.45 -6.69
C GLU A 209 2.23 -2.74 -7.80
N GLN A 210 2.03 -3.43 -8.93
CA GLN A 210 1.31 -2.90 -10.08
C GLN A 210 -0.19 -3.15 -9.95
N ILE A 211 -0.97 -2.08 -9.96
CA ILE A 211 -2.43 -2.16 -10.07
C ILE A 211 -2.81 -2.11 -11.55
N GLY A 212 -3.54 -3.14 -12.02
CA GLY A 212 -3.97 -3.22 -13.42
C GLY A 212 -2.79 -3.32 -14.41
N ALA A 213 -2.95 -2.67 -15.57
CA ALA A 213 -1.98 -2.69 -16.67
C ALA A 213 -0.86 -1.67 -16.50
N ALA A 214 0.39 -2.07 -16.69
CA ALA A 214 1.50 -1.12 -16.75
C ALA A 214 1.53 -0.38 -18.10
N CYS A 215 1.23 -1.08 -19.19
CA CYS A 215 1.25 -0.51 -20.53
C CYS A 215 0.00 0.33 -20.83
N HIS A 216 0.18 1.41 -21.60
CA HIS A 216 -0.92 2.27 -22.08
C HIS A 216 -1.85 1.55 -23.08
N THR A 217 -1.40 0.43 -23.67
CA THR A 217 -2.20 -0.43 -24.55
C THR A 217 -3.12 -1.39 -23.80
N GLY A 218 -3.08 -1.39 -22.46
CA GLY A 218 -3.86 -2.30 -21.62
C GLY A 218 -3.15 -3.61 -21.27
N ASN A 219 -1.95 -3.86 -21.81
CA ASN A 219 -1.16 -5.03 -21.45
C ASN A 219 -0.51 -4.87 -20.06
N ARG A 220 -0.33 -5.99 -19.35
CA ARG A 220 0.30 -5.97 -18.03
C ARG A 220 1.73 -5.42 -18.09
N SER A 221 2.51 -5.86 -19.07
CA SER A 221 3.88 -5.40 -19.33
C SER A 221 3.95 -4.66 -20.67
N CYS A 222 4.92 -3.77 -20.81
CA CYS A 222 5.27 -3.16 -22.10
C CYS A 222 6.07 -4.12 -23.00
N PHE A 223 6.60 -5.22 -22.44
CA PHE A 223 7.45 -6.18 -23.12
C PHE A 223 6.66 -7.40 -23.61
N TYR A 224 5.55 -7.16 -24.34
CA TYR A 224 4.67 -8.22 -24.85
C TYR A 224 4.99 -8.68 -26.29
N THR A 225 5.92 -8.03 -26.96
CA THR A 225 6.35 -8.42 -28.31
C THR A 225 7.66 -9.19 -28.24
N THR A 226 7.63 -10.47 -28.55
CA THR A 226 8.82 -11.31 -28.63
C THR A 226 9.56 -11.06 -29.93
N ILE A 227 10.85 -10.78 -29.88
CA ILE A 227 11.73 -10.62 -31.06
C ILE A 227 12.48 -11.92 -31.33
N VAL A 228 12.98 -12.58 -30.29
CA VAL A 228 13.62 -13.89 -30.34
C VAL A 228 13.09 -14.72 -29.17
N GLY A 229 12.64 -15.93 -29.43
CA GLY A 229 12.16 -16.89 -28.44
C GLY A 229 12.72 -18.28 -28.75
N SER A 230 12.86 -19.14 -27.72
CA SER A 230 13.02 -20.58 -27.91
C SER A 230 11.63 -21.21 -27.94
N ASP A 231 11.34 -22.07 -28.89
CA ASP A 231 10.18 -22.95 -28.93
C ASP A 231 10.17 -23.94 -27.76
#